data_a53b8d6acb81381971d2e2438d3de1c2
#
_entry.id   a53b8d6acb81381971d2e2438d3de1c2
#
_cell.length_a   1.000
_cell.length_b   1.000
_cell.length_c   1.000
_cell.angle_alpha   90.00
_cell.angle_beta   90.00
_cell.angle_gamma   90.00
#
_symmetry.space_group_name_H-M   'P 1'
#
loop_
_entity.id
_entity.type
_entity.pdbx_description
1 polymer ?
#
loop_
_entity_poly.entity_id
_entity_poly.type
_entity_poly.pdbx_seq_one_letter_code
_entity_poly.pdbx_strand_id
1 'polypeptide(L)' 'MSILIKNVLFNDKTIDIYIEGKEIKQIGAGLSFPADKILDGSRKAVIPG' A
#
# COMPACT_ATOMS: atom_id res chain seq x y z
N MET A 1 3.74 -2.55 14.48
CA MET A 1 4.19 -3.13 13.21
C MET A 1 3.60 -2.35 12.06
N SER A 2 4.43 -1.93 11.13
CA SER A 2 3.97 -1.12 10.01
C SER A 2 4.39 -1.75 8.69
N ILE A 3 3.53 -1.60 7.69
CA ILE A 3 3.74 -2.18 6.37
C ILE A 3 3.41 -1.12 5.34
N LEU A 4 4.31 -0.91 4.41
CA LEU A 4 4.06 -0.03 3.27
C LEU A 4 4.00 -0.88 2.02
N ILE A 5 2.86 -0.91 1.37
CA ILE A 5 2.67 -1.64 0.12
C ILE A 5 2.72 -0.62 -1.00
N LYS A 6 3.66 -0.80 -1.90
CA LYS A 6 3.90 0.17 -2.97
C LYS A 6 3.44 -0.37 -4.32
N ASN A 7 3.04 0.55 -5.18
CA ASN A 7 2.72 0.23 -6.57
C ASN A 7 1.60 -0.80 -6.70
N VAL A 8 0.55 -0.62 -5.92
CA VAL A 8 -0.61 -1.49 -5.99
C VAL A 8 -1.56 -0.96 -7.06
N LEU A 9 -2.02 -1.85 -7.93
CA LEU A 9 -2.99 -1.48 -8.94
C LEU A 9 -4.40 -1.53 -8.37
N PHE A 10 -5.07 -0.38 -8.39
CA PHE A 10 -6.44 -0.28 -7.91
C PHE A 10 -7.22 0.67 -8.82
N ASN A 11 -8.31 0.18 -9.43
CA ASN A 11 -9.11 0.95 -10.39
C ASN A 11 -8.28 1.60 -11.49
N ASP A 12 -7.38 0.82 -12.08
CA ASP A 12 -6.48 1.28 -13.14
C ASP A 12 -5.51 2.37 -12.68
N LYS A 13 -5.34 2.54 -11.38
CA LYS A 13 -4.41 3.50 -10.83
C LYS A 13 -3.41 2.78 -9.94
N THR A 14 -2.18 3.27 -9.97
CA THR A 14 -1.14 2.74 -9.09
C THR A 14 -1.11 3.58 -7.82
N ILE A 15 -1.31 2.94 -6.69
CA ILE A 15 -1.33 3.61 -5.39
C ILE A 15 -0.44 2.87 -4.40
N ASP A 16 -0.14 3.55 -3.31
CA ASP A 16 0.57 2.95 -2.19
C ASP A 16 -0.38 2.89 -0.99
N ILE A 17 -0.19 1.88 -0.15
CA ILE A 17 -1.02 1.69 1.03
C ILE A 17 -0.12 1.59 2.25
N TYR A 18 -0.35 2.43 3.24
CA TYR A 18 0.38 2.39 4.50
C TYR A 18 -0.50 1.82 5.59
N ILE A 19 -0.02 0.74 6.20
CA ILE A 19 -0.75 0.03 7.25
C ILE A 19 0.06 0.10 8.54
N GLU A 20 -0.59 0.46 9.62
CA GLU A 20 0.03 0.46 10.93
C GLU A 20 -0.81 -0.37 11.90
N GLY A 21 -0.18 -1.39 12.49
CA GLY A 21 -0.91 -2.33 13.33
C GLY A 21 -1.92 -3.11 12.50
N LYS A 22 -3.18 -2.90 12.78
CA LYS A 22 -4.27 -3.55 12.03
C LYS A 22 -5.10 -2.56 11.23
N GLU A 23 -4.62 -1.32 11.10
CA GLU A 23 -5.38 -0.27 10.45
C GLU A 23 -4.66 0.29 9.25
N ILE A 24 -5.42 0.57 8.21
CA ILE A 24 -4.89 1.31 7.07
C ILE A 24 -4.85 2.78 7.47
N LYS A 25 -3.64 3.34 7.52
CA LYS A 25 -3.47 4.72 7.94
C LYS A 25 -3.53 5.70 6.79
N GLN A 26 -3.07 5.30 5.62
CA GLN A 26 -3.07 6.21 4.49
C GLN A 26 -3.06 5.44 3.18
N ILE A 27 -3.73 5.99 2.20
CA ILE A 27 -3.76 5.45 0.84
C ILE A 27 -3.52 6.62 -0.10
N GLY A 28 -2.64 6.43 -1.06
CA GLY A 28 -2.38 7.48 -2.04
C GLY A 28 -1.17 7.14 -2.88
N ALA A 29 -0.87 7.99 -3.85
CA ALA A 29 0.29 7.81 -4.71
C ALA A 29 1.53 8.45 -4.08
N GLY A 30 2.66 7.80 -4.25
CA GLY A 30 3.93 8.38 -3.84
C GLY A 30 4.14 8.46 -2.33
N LEU A 31 3.54 7.55 -1.58
CA LEU A 31 3.74 7.52 -0.13
C LEU A 31 5.16 7.11 0.20
N SER A 32 5.76 7.77 1.17
CA SER A 32 7.13 7.51 1.59
C SER A 32 7.21 7.59 3.11
N PHE A 33 6.85 6.51 3.76
CA PHE A 33 6.89 6.42 5.23
C PHE A 33 7.88 5.37 5.67
N PRO A 34 8.54 5.57 6.79
CA PRO A 34 9.34 4.50 7.39
C PRO A 34 8.42 3.39 7.86
N ALA A 35 8.63 2.19 7.36
CA ALA A 35 7.82 1.03 7.70
C ALA A 35 8.70 -0.15 8.04
N ASP A 36 8.20 -1.03 8.91
CA ASP A 36 8.93 -2.25 9.25
C ASP A 36 9.09 -3.17 8.05
N LYS A 37 8.09 -3.17 7.18
CA LYS A 37 8.16 -3.92 5.93
C LYS A 37 7.70 -3.07 4.78
N ILE A 38 8.36 -3.24 3.65
CA ILE A 38 7.95 -2.59 2.41
C ILE A 38 7.71 -3.69 1.39
N LEU A 39 6.51 -3.72 0.85
CA LEU A 39 6.11 -4.72 -0.14
C LEU A 39 5.89 -4.03 -1.47
N ASP A 40 6.31 -4.70 -2.55
CA ASP A 40 6.08 -4.21 -3.89
C ASP A 40 4.89 -4.94 -4.47
N GLY A 41 3.82 -4.20 -4.71
CA GLY A 41 2.59 -4.76 -5.26
C GLY A 41 2.40 -4.50 -6.74
N SER A 42 3.45 -4.17 -7.45
CA SER A 42 3.34 -3.73 -8.85
C SER A 42 2.69 -4.74 -9.78
N ARG A 43 2.65 -6.00 -9.40
CA ARG A 43 2.03 -7.05 -10.21
C ARG A 43 0.75 -7.60 -9.60
N LYS A 44 0.26 -6.96 -8.53
CA LYS A 44 -0.91 -7.45 -7.83
C LYS A 44 -1.98 -6.37 -7.82
N ALA A 45 -3.21 -6.79 -8.00
CA ALA A 45 -4.34 -5.90 -7.90
C ALA A 45 -5.01 -6.08 -6.56
N VAL A 46 -5.44 -4.99 -5.96
CA VAL A 46 -6.27 -5.04 -4.77
C VAL A 46 -7.71 -5.15 -5.22
N ILE A 47 -8.37 -6.21 -4.80
CA ILE A 47 -9.77 -6.46 -5.15
C ILE A 47 -10.60 -6.19 -3.91
N PRO A 48 -11.53 -5.22 -3.95
CA PRO A 48 -12.43 -5.02 -2.83
C PRO A 48 -13.42 -6.17 -2.74
N GLY A 49 -13.48 -6.73 -1.59
CA GLY A 49 -14.44 -7.80 -1.40
C GLY A 49 -13.98 -8.87 -0.48
#